data_21618e0f4dd2592e5866c910c8e2f061
#
_entry.id   21618e0f4dd2592e5866c910c8e2f061
#
_cell.length_a   1.000
_cell.length_b   1.000
_cell.length_c   1.000
_cell.angle_alpha   90.00
_cell.angle_beta   90.00
_cell.angle_gamma   90.00
#
_symmetry.space_group_name_H-M   'P 1'
#
loop_
_entity.id
_entity.type
_entity.pdbx_description
1 polymer ?
#
loop_
_entity_poly.entity_id
_entity_poly.type
_entity_poly.pdbx_seq_one_letter_code
_entity_poly.pdbx_strand_id
1 'polypeptide(L)'
;MKPFHLVYYVSMGCPSIEYSLQKAELYLANGVKAIQFDLPSRNPYRENPPIRERMARAWDACSDYEEYFRALSDFRRKHPDFEMQMVSYEDVILTVGTLRYIRFCQENQIKTCRISGSSSFEIARKDMNAAGIDTLTFIDYDMKEEEIAFALETGRAVMLRNKRRGMLSRDGMTEWDERIRFLRDRGIQQPIYATAEMKCGRDILEARQAGADGAFVGSCLMALWEDDQKLVELIHELAEAGERPI
;
A
#
# COMPACT_ATOMS: atom_id res chain seq x y z
N MET A 1 16.21 2.02 17.86
CA MET A 1 15.66 2.43 16.54
C MET A 1 14.30 1.77 16.39
N LYS A 2 13.31 2.46 15.82
CA LYS A 2 12.05 1.81 15.42
C LYS A 2 12.34 0.80 14.32
N PRO A 3 11.72 -0.40 14.33
CA PRO A 3 11.85 -1.34 13.22
C PRO A 3 11.32 -0.71 11.92
N PHE A 4 11.99 -0.98 10.81
CA PHE A 4 11.56 -0.52 9.50
C PHE A 4 10.32 -1.32 9.06
N HIS A 5 9.23 -0.63 8.77
CA HIS A 5 7.93 -1.28 8.54
C HIS A 5 7.73 -1.62 7.07
N LEU A 6 7.86 -2.90 6.71
CA LEU A 6 7.60 -3.39 5.35
C LEU A 6 6.16 -3.85 5.20
N VAL A 7 5.46 -3.31 4.22
CA VAL A 7 4.10 -3.68 3.86
C VAL A 7 4.10 -4.31 2.46
N TYR A 8 3.67 -5.56 2.38
CA TYR A 8 3.68 -6.36 1.16
C TYR A 8 2.30 -6.31 0.49
N TYR A 9 2.27 -5.96 -0.79
CA TYR A 9 1.02 -5.79 -1.52
C TYR A 9 0.58 -7.08 -2.20
N VAL A 10 -0.70 -7.38 -2.11
CA VAL A 10 -1.36 -8.49 -2.80
C VAL A 10 -2.53 -7.94 -3.63
N SER A 11 -2.46 -8.12 -4.95
CA SER A 11 -3.58 -7.79 -5.83
C SER A 11 -4.58 -8.95 -5.87
N MET A 12 -5.79 -8.67 -5.40
CA MET A 12 -6.83 -9.68 -5.22
C MET A 12 -7.55 -10.04 -6.53
N GLY A 13 -7.93 -11.32 -6.65
CA GLY A 13 -8.87 -11.82 -7.64
C GLY A 13 -8.27 -12.21 -9.00
N CYS A 14 -6.96 -12.10 -9.20
CA CYS A 14 -6.34 -12.46 -10.48
C CYS A 14 -5.29 -13.59 -10.34
N PRO A 15 -5.49 -14.77 -10.93
CA PRO A 15 -6.65 -15.20 -11.72
C PRO A 15 -7.90 -15.51 -10.90
N SER A 16 -7.79 -15.70 -9.58
CA SER A 16 -8.91 -15.92 -8.67
C SER A 16 -8.62 -15.36 -7.28
N ILE A 17 -9.65 -15.24 -6.43
CA ILE A 17 -9.53 -14.85 -5.03
C ILE A 17 -8.66 -15.85 -4.28
N GLU A 18 -8.89 -17.15 -4.47
CA GLU A 18 -8.16 -18.24 -3.80
C GLU A 18 -6.67 -18.20 -4.16
N TYR A 19 -6.33 -17.99 -5.43
CA TYR A 19 -4.93 -17.89 -5.86
C TYR A 19 -4.21 -16.71 -5.19
N SER A 20 -4.89 -15.56 -5.11
CA SER A 20 -4.32 -14.38 -4.43
C SER A 20 -4.08 -14.66 -2.94
N LEU A 21 -5.01 -15.35 -2.27
CA LEU A 21 -4.87 -15.73 -0.87
C LEU A 21 -3.80 -16.80 -0.65
N GLN A 22 -3.60 -17.74 -1.58
CA GLN A 22 -2.46 -18.68 -1.54
C GLN A 22 -1.12 -17.94 -1.54
N LYS A 23 -0.99 -16.87 -2.35
CA LYS A 23 0.22 -16.04 -2.34
C LYS A 23 0.38 -15.27 -1.02
N ALA A 24 -0.71 -14.78 -0.45
CA ALA A 24 -0.69 -14.16 0.88
C ALA A 24 -0.27 -15.17 1.97
N GLU A 25 -0.74 -16.41 1.91
CA GLU A 25 -0.27 -17.49 2.81
C GLU A 25 1.22 -17.75 2.68
N LEU A 26 1.73 -17.79 1.43
CA LEU A 26 3.15 -17.95 1.18
C LEU A 26 3.96 -16.79 1.78
N TYR A 27 3.46 -15.54 1.68
CA TYR A 27 4.10 -14.38 2.33
C TYR A 27 4.16 -14.57 3.85
N LEU A 28 3.04 -14.91 4.50
CA LEU A 28 3.00 -15.11 5.96
C LEU A 28 3.90 -16.26 6.40
N ALA A 29 3.93 -17.38 5.66
CA ALA A 29 4.80 -18.52 5.95
C ALA A 29 6.30 -18.16 5.86
N ASN A 30 6.65 -17.09 5.13
CA ASN A 30 8.01 -16.57 5.00
C ASN A 30 8.27 -15.30 5.83
N GLY A 31 7.50 -15.11 6.90
CA GLY A 31 7.78 -14.11 7.93
C GLY A 31 7.25 -12.71 7.66
N VAL A 32 6.47 -12.49 6.58
CA VAL A 32 5.80 -11.21 6.34
C VAL A 32 4.84 -10.89 7.48
N LYS A 33 4.88 -9.65 7.96
CA LYS A 33 4.08 -9.19 9.11
C LYS A 33 2.96 -8.23 8.74
N ALA A 34 3.03 -7.58 7.58
CA ALA A 34 2.02 -6.65 7.11
C ALA A 34 1.71 -6.88 5.63
N ILE A 35 0.44 -7.06 5.31
CA ILE A 35 -0.05 -7.25 3.94
C ILE A 35 -1.13 -6.22 3.64
N GLN A 36 -0.97 -5.51 2.52
CA GLN A 36 -1.98 -4.63 1.97
C GLN A 36 -2.68 -5.31 0.80
N PHE A 37 -3.98 -5.55 0.93
CA PHE A 37 -4.82 -6.12 -0.12
C PHE A 37 -5.54 -5.03 -0.89
N ASP A 38 -5.69 -5.20 -2.20
CA ASP A 38 -6.60 -4.37 -2.98
C ASP A 38 -7.99 -5.02 -3.15
N LEU A 39 -8.90 -4.22 -3.72
CA LEU A 39 -10.14 -4.70 -4.33
C LEU A 39 -10.13 -4.26 -5.79
N PRO A 40 -10.54 -5.10 -6.74
CA PRO A 40 -10.48 -4.77 -8.15
C PRO A 40 -11.34 -3.53 -8.45
N SER A 41 -10.72 -2.53 -9.07
CA SER A 41 -11.36 -1.29 -9.48
C SER A 41 -11.57 -1.27 -11.00
N ARG A 42 -12.68 -0.69 -11.44
CA ARG A 42 -12.93 -0.41 -12.86
C ARG A 42 -12.18 0.83 -13.35
N ASN A 43 -11.70 1.65 -12.43
CA ASN A 43 -10.97 2.88 -12.74
C ASN A 43 -9.67 3.03 -11.92
N PRO A 44 -8.70 2.11 -12.06
CA PRO A 44 -7.44 2.15 -11.32
C PRO A 44 -6.44 3.14 -11.95
N TYR A 45 -6.82 4.41 -12.07
CA TYR A 45 -6.11 5.44 -12.85
C TYR A 45 -4.71 5.78 -12.33
N ARG A 46 -4.39 5.47 -11.07
CA ARG A 46 -3.06 5.72 -10.48
C ARG A 46 -2.10 4.53 -10.60
N GLU A 47 -2.59 3.38 -11.06
CA GLU A 47 -1.78 2.17 -11.13
C GLU A 47 -1.00 2.06 -12.45
N ASN A 48 0.08 1.28 -12.41
CA ASN A 48 0.84 0.94 -13.61
C ASN A 48 0.06 -0.06 -14.49
N PRO A 49 0.42 -0.20 -15.78
CA PRO A 49 -0.32 -1.07 -16.69
C PRO A 49 -0.48 -2.51 -16.23
N PRO A 50 0.53 -3.19 -15.68
CA PRO A 50 0.38 -4.56 -15.17
C PRO A 50 -0.66 -4.70 -14.05
N ILE A 51 -0.72 -3.76 -13.11
CA ILE A 51 -1.72 -3.78 -12.03
C ILE A 51 -3.12 -3.50 -12.59
N ARG A 52 -3.24 -2.54 -13.53
CA ARG A 52 -4.54 -2.26 -14.19
C ARG A 52 -5.08 -3.47 -14.94
N GLU A 53 -4.22 -4.19 -15.65
CA GLU A 53 -4.62 -5.42 -16.35
C GLU A 53 -5.07 -6.50 -15.35
N ARG A 54 -4.34 -6.69 -14.25
CA ARG A 54 -4.75 -7.63 -13.19
C ARG A 54 -6.10 -7.28 -12.59
N MET A 55 -6.35 -6.01 -12.28
CA MET A 55 -7.64 -5.55 -11.75
C MET A 55 -8.78 -5.77 -12.75
N ALA A 56 -8.56 -5.53 -14.04
CA ALA A 56 -9.56 -5.81 -15.08
C ALA A 56 -9.90 -7.31 -15.14
N ARG A 57 -8.88 -8.18 -15.15
CA ARG A 57 -9.08 -9.64 -15.14
C ARG A 57 -9.74 -10.12 -13.85
N ALA A 58 -9.40 -9.53 -12.71
CA ALA A 58 -10.03 -9.84 -11.43
C ALA A 58 -11.51 -9.45 -11.42
N TRP A 59 -11.84 -8.29 -11.99
CA TRP A 59 -13.24 -7.86 -12.16
C TRP A 59 -14.03 -8.78 -13.06
N ASP A 60 -13.45 -9.23 -14.18
CA ASP A 60 -14.09 -10.17 -15.09
C ASP A 60 -14.31 -11.56 -14.43
N ALA A 61 -13.40 -11.98 -13.55
CA ALA A 61 -13.50 -13.23 -12.82
C ALA A 61 -14.55 -13.18 -11.69
N CYS A 62 -14.57 -12.08 -10.93
CA CYS A 62 -15.53 -11.84 -9.84
C CYS A 62 -15.73 -10.33 -9.63
N SER A 63 -16.95 -9.85 -9.85
CA SER A 63 -17.35 -8.45 -9.63
C SER A 63 -18.15 -8.24 -8.33
N ASP A 64 -18.38 -9.30 -7.55
CA ASP A 64 -19.08 -9.23 -6.28
C ASP A 64 -18.10 -8.95 -5.13
N TYR A 65 -18.09 -7.75 -4.62
CA TYR A 65 -17.23 -7.35 -3.50
C TYR A 65 -17.54 -8.12 -2.19
N GLU A 66 -18.73 -8.64 -2.00
CA GLU A 66 -19.05 -9.44 -0.80
C GLU A 66 -18.30 -10.78 -0.80
N GLU A 67 -17.99 -11.35 -1.98
CA GLU A 67 -17.12 -12.52 -2.08
C GLU A 67 -15.69 -12.20 -1.60
N TYR A 68 -15.14 -11.05 -2.01
CA TYR A 68 -13.83 -10.58 -1.51
C TYR A 68 -13.85 -10.35 -0.01
N PHE A 69 -14.89 -9.69 0.51
CA PHE A 69 -15.01 -9.43 1.95
C PHE A 69 -15.12 -10.71 2.77
N ARG A 70 -15.87 -11.68 2.29
CA ARG A 70 -15.99 -12.99 2.93
C ARG A 70 -14.64 -13.70 2.94
N ALA A 71 -13.98 -13.81 1.79
CA ALA A 71 -12.69 -14.48 1.64
C ALA A 71 -11.60 -13.82 2.50
N LEU A 72 -11.51 -12.49 2.52
CA LEU A 72 -10.57 -11.75 3.34
C LEU A 72 -10.87 -11.89 4.85
N SER A 73 -12.16 -11.93 5.23
CA SER A 73 -12.55 -12.16 6.63
C SER A 73 -12.21 -13.59 7.10
N ASP A 74 -12.40 -14.57 6.22
CA ASP A 74 -11.99 -15.95 6.50
C ASP A 74 -10.47 -16.08 6.63
N PHE A 75 -9.74 -15.43 5.74
CA PHE A 75 -8.29 -15.35 5.79
C PHE A 75 -7.80 -14.68 7.08
N ARG A 76 -8.42 -13.56 7.48
CA ARG A 76 -8.10 -12.88 8.74
C ARG A 76 -8.35 -13.75 9.97
N ARG A 77 -9.44 -14.52 10.01
CA ARG A 77 -9.72 -15.45 11.11
C ARG A 77 -8.69 -16.58 11.20
N LYS A 78 -8.24 -17.08 10.04
CA LYS A 78 -7.21 -18.12 9.97
C LYS A 78 -5.83 -17.61 10.41
N HIS A 79 -5.53 -16.33 10.13
CA HIS A 79 -4.24 -15.69 10.37
C HIS A 79 -4.43 -14.40 11.21
N PRO A 80 -4.63 -14.48 12.54
CA PRO A 80 -4.94 -13.30 13.35
C PRO A 80 -3.73 -12.38 13.64
N ASP A 81 -2.51 -12.86 13.46
CA ASP A 81 -1.29 -12.21 13.98
C ASP A 81 -0.54 -11.33 12.99
N PHE A 82 -1.09 -11.06 11.80
CA PHE A 82 -0.48 -10.12 10.85
C PHE A 82 -1.25 -8.80 10.78
N GLU A 83 -0.58 -7.76 10.35
CA GLU A 83 -1.23 -6.48 10.05
C GLU A 83 -1.89 -6.55 8.67
N MET A 84 -3.22 -6.42 8.66
CA MET A 84 -4.01 -6.35 7.43
C MET A 84 -4.30 -4.90 7.09
N GLN A 85 -3.91 -4.47 5.90
CA GLN A 85 -4.22 -3.15 5.34
C GLN A 85 -5.03 -3.30 4.06
N MET A 86 -5.75 -2.23 3.68
CA MET A 86 -6.48 -2.20 2.41
C MET A 86 -5.99 -1.07 1.50
N VAL A 87 -6.11 -1.30 0.21
CA VAL A 87 -6.09 -0.23 -0.79
C VAL A 87 -7.37 -0.33 -1.62
N SER A 88 -8.06 0.78 -1.79
CA SER A 88 -9.29 0.83 -2.57
C SER A 88 -9.36 2.12 -3.39
N TYR A 89 -10.18 2.06 -4.42
CA TYR A 89 -10.50 3.20 -5.26
C TYR A 89 -11.89 3.76 -4.93
N GLU A 90 -12.12 4.99 -5.32
CA GLU A 90 -13.39 5.69 -5.12
C GLU A 90 -14.58 4.90 -5.65
N ASP A 91 -14.48 4.33 -6.86
CA ASP A 91 -15.54 3.51 -7.47
C ASP A 91 -15.89 2.27 -6.65
N VAL A 92 -14.92 1.64 -6.02
CA VAL A 92 -15.12 0.49 -5.12
C VAL A 92 -15.94 0.91 -3.91
N ILE A 93 -15.52 1.98 -3.22
CA ILE A 93 -16.18 2.45 -2.00
C ILE A 93 -17.58 3.00 -2.29
N LEU A 94 -17.76 3.67 -3.45
CA LEU A 94 -19.10 4.13 -3.88
C LEU A 94 -20.03 2.96 -4.19
N THR A 95 -19.52 1.89 -4.77
CA THR A 95 -20.31 0.69 -5.07
C THR A 95 -20.71 -0.07 -3.80
N VAL A 96 -19.76 -0.26 -2.89
CA VAL A 96 -19.97 -0.98 -1.62
C VAL A 96 -20.75 -0.13 -0.61
N GLY A 97 -20.55 1.19 -0.63
CA GLY A 97 -21.02 2.14 0.35
C GLY A 97 -20.04 2.29 1.53
N THR A 98 -19.77 3.55 1.90
CA THR A 98 -18.75 3.91 2.91
C THR A 98 -18.99 3.19 4.25
N LEU A 99 -20.23 3.14 4.73
CA LEU A 99 -20.57 2.48 6.01
C LEU A 99 -20.33 0.97 5.98
N ARG A 100 -20.62 0.30 4.86
CA ARG A 100 -20.37 -1.14 4.69
C ARG A 100 -18.87 -1.42 4.67
N TYR A 101 -18.09 -0.55 3.97
CA TYR A 101 -16.64 -0.67 3.93
C TYR A 101 -15.99 -0.44 5.31
N ILE A 102 -16.45 0.58 6.05
CA ILE A 102 -16.00 0.85 7.42
C ILE A 102 -16.26 -0.36 8.33
N ARG A 103 -17.48 -0.93 8.26
CA ARG A 103 -17.83 -2.12 9.04
C ARG A 103 -16.89 -3.29 8.73
N PHE A 104 -16.64 -3.57 7.46
CA PHE A 104 -15.70 -4.61 7.04
C PHE A 104 -14.30 -4.37 7.65
N CYS A 105 -13.79 -3.14 7.59
CA CYS A 105 -12.50 -2.81 8.18
C CYS A 105 -12.48 -3.04 9.70
N GLN A 106 -13.51 -2.62 10.41
CA GLN A 106 -13.61 -2.77 11.86
C GLN A 106 -13.71 -4.25 12.29
N GLU A 107 -14.56 -5.04 11.61
CA GLU A 107 -14.73 -6.48 11.86
C GLU A 107 -13.42 -7.26 11.66
N ASN A 108 -12.57 -6.80 10.74
CA ASN A 108 -11.29 -7.43 10.41
C ASN A 108 -10.07 -6.73 11.04
N GLN A 109 -10.29 -5.77 11.96
CA GLN A 109 -9.25 -5.02 12.66
C GLN A 109 -8.29 -4.28 11.71
N ILE A 110 -8.78 -3.87 10.56
CA ILE A 110 -8.05 -3.08 9.57
C ILE A 110 -8.02 -1.64 10.05
N LYS A 111 -6.83 -1.14 10.38
CA LYS A 111 -6.63 0.21 10.91
C LYS A 111 -6.03 1.17 9.89
N THR A 112 -5.57 0.65 8.76
CA THR A 112 -4.88 1.46 7.74
C THR A 112 -5.42 1.13 6.36
N CYS A 113 -5.80 2.16 5.63
CA CYS A 113 -6.26 2.07 4.25
C CYS A 113 -5.58 3.14 3.38
N ARG A 114 -5.22 2.77 2.16
CA ARG A 114 -4.95 3.74 1.10
C ARG A 114 -6.21 3.91 0.28
N ILE A 115 -6.73 5.14 0.22
CA ILE A 115 -7.90 5.45 -0.61
C ILE A 115 -7.46 6.33 -1.77
N SER A 116 -7.63 5.82 -2.99
CA SER A 116 -7.41 6.57 -4.23
C SER A 116 -8.72 7.12 -4.75
N GLY A 117 -8.85 8.44 -4.80
CA GLY A 117 -10.06 9.13 -5.25
C GLY A 117 -9.80 10.61 -5.49
N SER A 118 -10.80 11.30 -6.01
CA SER A 118 -10.80 12.74 -6.22
C SER A 118 -10.87 13.50 -4.87
N SER A 119 -10.63 14.82 -4.90
CA SER A 119 -10.81 15.68 -3.74
C SER A 119 -12.26 15.67 -3.22
N SER A 120 -13.24 15.43 -4.09
CA SER A 120 -14.65 15.28 -3.70
C SER A 120 -14.91 14.06 -2.83
N PHE A 121 -13.97 13.11 -2.76
CA PHE A 121 -14.06 11.90 -1.93
C PHE A 121 -13.61 12.10 -0.47
N GLU A 122 -13.30 13.32 -0.07
CA GLU A 122 -12.85 13.64 1.30
C GLU A 122 -13.88 13.28 2.39
N ILE A 123 -15.17 13.31 2.09
CA ILE A 123 -16.21 12.94 3.06
C ILE A 123 -16.01 11.48 3.49
N ALA A 124 -15.85 10.56 2.54
CA ALA A 124 -15.61 9.15 2.88
C ALA A 124 -14.31 8.94 3.67
N ARG A 125 -13.24 9.68 3.36
CA ARG A 125 -12.01 9.65 4.14
C ARG A 125 -12.22 10.16 5.58
N LYS A 126 -12.96 11.25 5.76
CA LYS A 126 -13.30 11.78 7.08
C LYS A 126 -14.10 10.78 7.90
N ASP A 127 -15.11 10.13 7.30
CA ASP A 127 -15.92 9.11 7.98
C ASP A 127 -15.06 7.90 8.38
N MET A 128 -14.16 7.41 7.51
CA MET A 128 -13.25 6.33 7.83
C MET A 128 -12.29 6.71 8.96
N ASN A 129 -11.77 7.92 8.93
CA ASN A 129 -10.87 8.42 9.95
C ASN A 129 -11.58 8.58 11.30
N ALA A 130 -12.82 9.08 11.31
CA ALA A 130 -13.66 9.16 12.50
C ALA A 130 -13.98 7.77 13.07
N ALA A 131 -14.02 6.74 12.22
CA ALA A 131 -14.21 5.35 12.62
C ALA A 131 -12.89 4.66 13.07
N GLY A 132 -11.77 5.39 13.17
CA GLY A 132 -10.48 4.87 13.62
C GLY A 132 -9.65 4.17 12.53
N ILE A 133 -10.01 4.37 11.26
CA ILE A 133 -9.27 3.83 10.11
C ILE A 133 -8.39 4.94 9.54
N ASP A 134 -7.08 4.82 9.68
CA ASP A 134 -6.13 5.79 9.12
C ASP A 134 -6.10 5.71 7.60
N THR A 135 -6.47 6.81 6.93
CA THR A 135 -6.39 6.88 5.47
C THR A 135 -5.07 7.55 5.07
N LEU A 136 -4.13 6.75 4.57
CA LEU A 136 -2.80 7.20 4.17
C LEU A 136 -2.87 8.39 3.21
N THR A 137 -1.99 9.37 3.42
CA THR A 137 -1.75 10.45 2.47
C THR A 137 -0.73 10.05 1.42
N PHE A 138 -0.74 10.71 0.28
CA PHE A 138 0.15 10.39 -0.83
C PHE A 138 0.83 11.68 -1.33
N ILE A 139 2.15 11.64 -1.39
CA ILE A 139 2.97 12.71 -1.98
C ILE A 139 3.68 12.12 -3.19
N ASP A 140 3.38 12.65 -4.38
CA ASP A 140 3.98 12.21 -5.64
C ASP A 140 5.44 12.69 -5.74
N TYR A 141 6.15 12.26 -6.79
CA TYR A 141 7.57 12.57 -6.97
C TYR A 141 7.85 14.07 -7.13
N ASP A 142 6.93 14.82 -7.71
CA ASP A 142 7.01 16.27 -7.86
C ASP A 142 6.71 17.07 -6.58
N MET A 143 6.28 16.38 -5.51
CA MET A 143 6.02 16.94 -4.18
C MET A 143 5.24 18.25 -4.23
N LYS A 144 4.05 18.20 -4.80
CA LYS A 144 3.18 19.37 -4.93
C LYS A 144 2.81 19.96 -3.58
N GLU A 145 2.73 21.29 -3.53
CA GLU A 145 2.42 22.00 -2.30
C GLU A 145 1.07 21.59 -1.69
N GLU A 146 0.06 21.34 -2.53
CA GLU A 146 -1.25 20.88 -2.06
C GLU A 146 -1.21 19.49 -1.39
N GLU A 147 -0.33 18.58 -1.86
CA GLU A 147 -0.16 17.26 -1.25
C GLU A 147 0.56 17.36 0.10
N ILE A 148 1.56 18.24 0.19
CA ILE A 148 2.29 18.50 1.45
C ILE A 148 1.38 19.18 2.46
N ALA A 149 0.63 20.21 2.06
CA ALA A 149 -0.33 20.90 2.90
C ALA A 149 -1.40 19.95 3.44
N PHE A 150 -1.92 19.06 2.58
CA PHE A 150 -2.88 18.04 2.97
C PHE A 150 -2.30 17.04 3.97
N ALA A 151 -1.04 16.60 3.77
CA ALA A 151 -0.36 15.72 4.72
C ALA A 151 -0.15 16.39 6.09
N LEU A 152 0.18 17.68 6.11
CA LEU A 152 0.32 18.47 7.34
C LEU A 152 -1.03 18.65 8.06
N GLU A 153 -2.08 19.00 7.31
CA GLU A 153 -3.43 19.19 7.86
C GLU A 153 -3.98 17.90 8.49
N THR A 154 -3.80 16.78 7.82
CA THR A 154 -4.36 15.50 8.28
C THR A 154 -3.54 14.84 9.37
N GLY A 155 -2.23 15.10 9.44
CA GLY A 155 -1.31 14.48 10.38
C GLY A 155 -1.16 12.96 10.19
N ARG A 156 -1.49 12.44 9.00
CA ARG A 156 -1.53 11.00 8.72
C ARG A 156 -0.24 10.53 8.08
N ALA A 157 0.02 9.22 8.19
CA ALA A 157 1.18 8.61 7.56
C ALA A 157 1.21 8.87 6.05
N VAL A 158 2.41 9.13 5.54
CA VAL A 158 2.65 9.58 4.16
C VAL A 158 3.23 8.43 3.34
N MET A 159 2.64 8.18 2.18
CA MET A 159 3.26 7.39 1.11
C MET A 159 4.01 8.34 0.19
N LEU A 160 5.34 8.36 0.28
CA LEU A 160 6.20 9.16 -0.58
C LEU A 160 6.64 8.34 -1.80
N ARG A 161 6.28 8.83 -2.99
CA ARG A 161 6.59 8.12 -4.23
C ARG A 161 8.06 8.23 -4.59
N ASN A 162 8.63 7.11 -5.05
CA ASN A 162 9.96 7.06 -5.64
C ASN A 162 10.00 7.78 -7.01
N LYS A 163 11.19 7.91 -7.57
CA LYS A 163 11.45 8.51 -8.88
C LYS A 163 10.51 7.98 -9.96
N ARG A 164 9.93 8.90 -10.74
CA ARG A 164 9.04 8.57 -11.84
C ARG A 164 9.63 9.08 -13.15
N ARG A 165 9.79 8.19 -14.13
CA ARG A 165 10.30 8.55 -15.45
C ARG A 165 9.42 9.65 -16.08
N GLY A 166 10.04 10.71 -16.56
CA GLY A 166 9.36 11.83 -17.22
C GLY A 166 8.71 12.84 -16.26
N MET A 167 8.86 12.68 -14.95
CA MET A 167 8.42 13.65 -13.95
C MET A 167 9.65 14.35 -13.37
N LEU A 168 9.59 15.67 -13.22
CA LEU A 168 10.60 16.45 -12.52
C LEU A 168 10.25 16.48 -11.04
N SER A 169 11.26 16.32 -10.20
CA SER A 169 11.10 16.52 -8.77
C SER A 169 11.08 18.01 -8.44
N ARG A 170 10.49 18.32 -7.29
CA ARG A 170 10.53 19.70 -6.74
C ARG A 170 12.00 20.13 -6.51
N ASP A 171 12.33 21.32 -7.01
CA ASP A 171 13.64 21.97 -6.79
C ASP A 171 14.86 21.08 -7.14
N GLY A 172 14.67 20.10 -8.02
CA GLY A 172 15.73 19.19 -8.44
C GLY A 172 16.09 18.10 -7.42
N MET A 173 15.36 17.97 -6.30
CA MET A 173 15.61 16.94 -5.29
C MET A 173 15.27 15.56 -5.85
N THR A 174 16.29 14.75 -6.16
CA THR A 174 16.10 13.43 -6.74
C THR A 174 16.25 12.28 -5.75
N GLU A 175 17.02 12.50 -4.70
CA GLU A 175 17.37 11.46 -3.74
C GLU A 175 16.38 11.39 -2.57
N TRP A 176 16.31 10.21 -1.94
CA TRP A 176 15.39 9.99 -0.84
C TRP A 176 15.66 10.89 0.37
N ASP A 177 16.94 11.07 0.74
CA ASP A 177 17.33 11.83 1.91
C ASP A 177 17.03 13.33 1.75
N GLU A 178 17.22 13.89 0.56
CA GLU A 178 16.87 15.29 0.26
C GLU A 178 15.37 15.52 0.42
N ARG A 179 14.57 14.62 -0.16
CA ARG A 179 13.11 14.72 -0.18
C ARG A 179 12.49 14.47 1.20
N ILE A 180 12.98 13.47 1.93
CA ILE A 180 12.52 13.17 3.29
C ILE A 180 12.90 14.31 4.24
N ARG A 181 14.14 14.81 4.16
CA ARG A 181 14.60 15.95 4.96
C ARG A 181 13.72 17.17 4.67
N PHE A 182 13.49 17.51 3.40
CA PHE A 182 12.62 18.62 3.03
C PHE A 182 11.21 18.48 3.67
N LEU A 183 10.60 17.30 3.63
CA LEU A 183 9.29 17.07 4.25
C LEU A 183 9.35 17.19 5.78
N ARG A 184 10.42 16.70 6.42
CA ARG A 184 10.64 16.85 7.86
C ARG A 184 10.81 18.32 8.26
N ASP A 185 11.58 19.08 7.50
CA ASP A 185 11.79 20.54 7.71
C ASP A 185 10.49 21.33 7.53
N ARG A 186 9.58 20.85 6.66
CA ARG A 186 8.24 21.41 6.49
C ARG A 186 7.27 21.03 7.62
N GLY A 187 7.68 20.20 8.58
CA GLY A 187 6.90 19.85 9.77
C GLY A 187 6.17 18.51 9.71
N ILE A 188 6.40 17.67 8.68
CA ILE A 188 5.84 16.31 8.62
C ILE A 188 6.55 15.44 9.66
N GLN A 189 5.88 15.11 10.76
CA GLN A 189 6.40 14.28 11.86
C GLN A 189 5.87 12.85 11.83
N GLN A 190 4.76 12.61 11.15
CA GLN A 190 4.15 11.29 10.98
C GLN A 190 5.03 10.36 10.13
N PRO A 191 4.80 9.04 10.18
CA PRO A 191 5.58 8.08 9.42
C PRO A 191 5.59 8.39 7.92
N ILE A 192 6.77 8.27 7.28
CA ILE A 192 6.96 8.37 5.83
C ILE A 192 7.33 6.99 5.30
N TYR A 193 6.51 6.47 4.41
CA TYR A 193 6.72 5.18 3.73
C TYR A 193 7.18 5.41 2.29
N ALA A 194 8.32 4.83 1.94
CA ALA A 194 8.76 4.78 0.54
C ALA A 194 7.81 3.91 -0.29
N THR A 195 7.41 4.36 -1.47
CA THR A 195 6.50 3.59 -2.34
C THR A 195 6.83 3.75 -3.80
N ALA A 196 6.36 2.80 -4.60
CA ALA A 196 6.64 2.64 -6.03
C ALA A 196 8.13 2.35 -6.32
N GLU A 197 8.38 1.48 -7.30
CA GLU A 197 9.73 1.09 -7.74
C GLU A 197 10.64 0.51 -6.64
N MET A 198 10.08 0.05 -5.52
CA MET A 198 10.77 -0.71 -4.48
C MET A 198 10.87 -2.17 -4.95
N LYS A 199 12.02 -2.58 -5.53
CA LYS A 199 12.15 -3.83 -6.28
C LYS A 199 13.10 -4.85 -5.66
N CYS A 200 14.04 -4.39 -4.85
CA CYS A 200 15.09 -5.23 -4.26
C CYS A 200 15.53 -4.71 -2.90
N GLY A 201 16.36 -5.48 -2.21
CA GLY A 201 16.89 -5.09 -0.89
C GLY A 201 17.66 -3.78 -0.90
N ARG A 202 18.32 -3.43 -2.01
CA ARG A 202 19.01 -2.13 -2.14
C ARG A 202 18.04 -0.97 -2.02
N ASP A 203 16.90 -1.01 -2.71
CA ASP A 203 15.91 0.07 -2.66
C ASP A 203 15.38 0.27 -1.24
N ILE A 204 15.18 -0.85 -0.51
CA ILE A 204 14.76 -0.83 0.90
C ILE A 204 15.84 -0.17 1.77
N LEU A 205 17.09 -0.57 1.59
CA LEU A 205 18.21 -0.04 2.38
C LEU A 205 18.42 1.45 2.14
N GLU A 206 18.37 1.91 0.88
CA GLU A 206 18.48 3.32 0.51
C GLU A 206 17.38 4.17 1.14
N ALA A 207 16.11 3.74 1.03
CA ALA A 207 14.99 4.44 1.65
C ALA A 207 15.12 4.52 3.18
N ARG A 208 15.53 3.42 3.80
CA ARG A 208 15.74 3.34 5.24
C ARG A 208 16.89 4.24 5.72
N GLN A 209 18.03 4.23 5.04
CA GLN A 209 19.18 5.10 5.34
C GLN A 209 18.84 6.58 5.19
N ALA A 210 17.96 6.90 4.27
CA ALA A 210 17.44 8.24 4.05
C ALA A 210 16.43 8.70 5.12
N GLY A 211 16.02 7.83 6.05
CA GLY A 211 15.12 8.18 7.15
C GLY A 211 13.64 7.90 6.89
N ALA A 212 13.30 7.07 5.91
CA ALA A 212 11.95 6.53 5.80
C ALA A 212 11.64 5.60 6.99
N ASP A 213 10.38 5.56 7.41
CA ASP A 213 9.91 4.71 8.52
C ASP A 213 9.49 3.31 8.04
N GLY A 214 9.30 3.15 6.73
CA GLY A 214 8.92 1.88 6.11
C GLY A 214 8.83 1.97 4.60
N ALA A 215 8.37 0.89 3.97
CA ALA A 215 8.15 0.84 2.54
C ALA A 215 6.98 -0.07 2.15
N PHE A 216 6.33 0.27 1.02
CA PHE A 216 5.37 -0.59 0.34
C PHE A 216 6.03 -1.29 -0.85
N VAL A 217 5.95 -2.61 -0.88
CA VAL A 217 6.51 -3.45 -1.95
C VAL A 217 5.41 -4.26 -2.62
N GLY A 218 5.35 -4.26 -3.94
CA GLY A 218 4.23 -4.88 -4.64
C GLY A 218 4.56 -5.45 -6.01
N SER A 219 4.71 -4.63 -7.01
CA SER A 219 4.83 -5.07 -8.41
C SER A 219 5.97 -6.07 -8.66
N CYS A 220 7.09 -5.95 -7.96
CA CYS A 220 8.20 -6.90 -8.04
C CYS A 220 7.82 -8.30 -7.54
N LEU A 221 7.04 -8.38 -6.48
CA LEU A 221 6.55 -9.65 -5.91
C LEU A 221 5.55 -10.31 -6.87
N MET A 222 4.58 -9.53 -7.37
CA MET A 222 3.57 -10.05 -8.30
C MET A 222 4.16 -10.55 -9.62
N ALA A 223 5.28 -9.98 -10.07
CA ALA A 223 6.01 -10.45 -11.24
C ALA A 223 6.60 -11.86 -11.06
N LEU A 224 6.73 -12.32 -9.81
CA LEU A 224 7.28 -13.64 -9.44
C LEU A 224 6.22 -14.63 -8.97
N TRP A 225 4.94 -14.31 -9.05
CA TRP A 225 3.87 -15.19 -8.53
C TRP A 225 3.78 -16.57 -9.20
N GLU A 226 4.35 -16.73 -10.38
CA GLU A 226 4.47 -18.03 -11.06
C GLU A 226 5.76 -18.81 -10.69
N ASP A 227 6.62 -18.24 -9.82
CA ASP A 227 7.88 -18.85 -9.38
C ASP A 227 8.03 -18.65 -7.85
N ASP A 228 7.44 -19.56 -7.09
CA ASP A 228 7.40 -19.48 -5.63
C ASP A 228 8.80 -19.43 -5.00
N GLN A 229 9.79 -20.09 -5.61
CA GLN A 229 11.15 -20.07 -5.08
C GLN A 229 11.75 -18.67 -5.17
N LYS A 230 11.70 -18.03 -6.34
CA LYS A 230 12.21 -16.66 -6.51
C LYS A 230 11.41 -15.64 -5.70
N LEU A 231 10.11 -15.87 -5.57
CA LEU A 231 9.26 -15.03 -4.74
C LEU A 231 9.70 -15.07 -3.27
N VAL A 232 9.97 -16.25 -2.73
CA VAL A 232 10.47 -16.44 -1.36
C VAL A 232 11.86 -15.83 -1.18
N GLU A 233 12.77 -16.04 -2.14
CA GLU A 233 14.11 -15.44 -2.14
C GLU A 233 14.01 -13.91 -2.05
N LEU A 234 13.14 -13.29 -2.84
CA LEU A 234 12.94 -11.83 -2.80
C LEU A 234 12.31 -11.37 -1.47
N ILE A 235 11.34 -12.11 -0.92
CA ILE A 235 10.75 -11.78 0.39
C ILE A 235 11.84 -11.72 1.47
N HIS A 236 12.73 -12.72 1.50
CA HIS A 236 13.82 -12.77 2.47
C HIS A 236 14.84 -11.65 2.25
N GLU A 237 15.20 -11.36 0.99
CA GLU A 237 16.10 -10.23 0.65
C GLU A 237 15.55 -8.88 1.16
N LEU A 238 14.27 -8.62 0.92
CA LEU A 238 13.60 -7.39 1.36
C LEU A 238 13.55 -7.30 2.90
N ALA A 239 13.19 -8.40 3.57
CA ALA A 239 13.11 -8.47 5.02
C ALA A 239 14.49 -8.22 5.65
N GLU A 240 15.54 -8.90 5.16
CA GLU A 240 16.92 -8.70 5.62
C GLU A 240 17.37 -7.24 5.47
N ALA A 241 17.09 -6.61 4.34
CA ALA A 241 17.41 -5.20 4.13
C ALA A 241 16.68 -4.27 5.10
N GLY A 242 15.43 -4.61 5.45
CA GLY A 242 14.64 -3.89 6.47
C GLY A 242 15.18 -4.04 7.91
N GLU A 243 15.90 -5.10 8.21
CA GLU A 243 16.40 -5.42 9.56
C GLU A 243 17.88 -5.10 9.77
N ARG A 244 18.69 -4.96 8.70
CA ARG A 244 20.14 -4.69 8.81
C ARG A 244 20.42 -3.49 9.71
N PRO A 245 21.42 -3.53 10.60
CA PRO A 245 21.87 -2.35 11.31
C PRO A 245 22.29 -1.23 10.35
N ILE A 246 21.91 0.02 10.64
CA ILE A 246 22.31 1.23 9.90
C ILE A 246 23.47 1.86 10.62
#